data_d338aee09f63c12b77f133fff415f93f
#
_entry.id   d338aee09f63c12b77f133fff415f93f
#
_cell.length_a   1.000
_cell.length_b   1.000
_cell.length_c   1.000
_cell.angle_alpha   90.00
_cell.angle_beta   90.00
_cell.angle_gamma   90.00
#
_symmetry.space_group_name_H-M   'P 1'
#
loop_
_entity.id
_entity.type
_entity.pdbx_description
1 polymer ?
#
loop_
_entity_poly.entity_id
_entity_poly.type
_entity_poly.pdbx_seq_one_letter_code
_entity_poly.pdbx_strand_id
1 'polypeptide(L)'
;VFWAICAGTVAAVLLVAGGLQALQTAAIASALPFAVVMIFICYGLLKALAMEKSGGVPDYGVLPTQPIDADSSWKKRLSTITGSFRKEQVAEFLEEKALPALEDVAAEMRRRSLAPEVTREGGDVLLSVPHGEHGTFSYEVRARAFRAPSFAWAEAHRPGDDEKRHFRAMARSSEGGHPLDVTGYTSEQLIGDLLNRYGVSYFARTSLG
;
A
#
# COMPACT_ATOMS: atom_id res chain seq x y z
N VAL A 1 -15.63 36.01 -7.20
CA VAL A 1 -15.96 37.43 -7.05
C VAL A 1 -15.45 37.99 -5.71
N PHE A 2 -15.74 37.35 -4.55
CA PHE A 2 -15.33 37.83 -3.21
C PHE A 2 -13.82 38.07 -3.09
N TRP A 3 -12.98 37.12 -3.47
CA TRP A 3 -11.52 37.22 -3.37
C TRP A 3 -10.92 38.30 -4.28
N ALA A 4 -11.50 38.51 -5.47
CA ALA A 4 -11.06 39.54 -6.38
C ALA A 4 -11.35 40.96 -5.82
N ILE A 5 -12.52 41.15 -5.20
CA ILE A 5 -12.89 42.40 -4.55
C ILE A 5 -11.99 42.68 -3.36
N CYS A 6 -11.73 41.65 -2.52
CA CYS A 6 -10.85 41.80 -1.35
C CYS A 6 -9.41 42.18 -1.76
N ALA A 7 -8.84 41.47 -2.73
CA ALA A 7 -7.51 41.76 -3.25
C ALA A 7 -7.44 43.17 -3.88
N GLY A 8 -8.44 43.60 -4.65
CA GLY A 8 -8.53 44.90 -5.26
C GLY A 8 -8.64 46.02 -4.22
N THR A 9 -9.43 45.79 -3.16
CA THR A 9 -9.56 46.78 -2.06
C THR A 9 -8.24 46.97 -1.30
N VAL A 10 -7.57 45.86 -0.96
CA VAL A 10 -6.25 45.94 -0.29
C VAL A 10 -5.22 46.64 -1.16
N ALA A 11 -5.17 46.35 -2.46
CA ALA A 11 -4.28 47.02 -3.39
C ALA A 11 -4.57 48.52 -3.49
N ALA A 12 -5.84 48.92 -3.57
CA ALA A 12 -6.25 50.34 -3.63
C ALA A 12 -5.86 51.09 -2.35
N VAL A 13 -6.11 50.50 -1.17
CA VAL A 13 -5.72 51.13 0.12
C VAL A 13 -4.21 51.29 0.21
N LEU A 14 -3.41 50.30 -0.15
CA LEU A 14 -1.94 50.38 -0.15
C LEU A 14 -1.42 51.46 -1.12
N LEU A 15 -2.07 51.59 -2.28
CA LEU A 15 -1.70 52.60 -3.27
C LEU A 15 -1.94 54.02 -2.77
N VAL A 16 -3.07 54.25 -2.09
CA VAL A 16 -3.43 55.56 -1.52
C VAL A 16 -2.56 55.93 -0.31
N ALA A 17 -2.25 54.93 0.55
CA ALA A 17 -1.51 55.13 1.79
C ALA A 17 0.01 55.33 1.60
N GLY A 18 0.63 54.74 0.60
CA GLY A 18 2.10 54.78 0.45
C GLY A 18 2.61 54.68 -0.99
N GLY A 19 1.73 54.82 -1.97
CA GLY A 19 2.09 54.74 -3.38
C GLY A 19 2.66 53.39 -3.79
N LEU A 20 3.44 53.40 -4.85
CA LEU A 20 4.01 52.17 -5.46
C LEU A 20 4.97 51.44 -4.51
N GLN A 21 5.69 52.19 -3.64
CA GLN A 21 6.63 51.61 -2.67
C GLN A 21 5.92 50.79 -1.60
N ALA A 22 4.77 51.21 -1.10
CA ALA A 22 4.02 50.46 -0.11
C ALA A 22 3.50 49.14 -0.69
N LEU A 23 3.07 49.14 -1.95
CA LEU A 23 2.64 47.96 -2.65
C LEU A 23 3.79 46.93 -2.84
N GLN A 24 4.97 47.43 -3.25
CA GLN A 24 6.17 46.59 -3.39
C GLN A 24 6.62 46.00 -2.06
N THR A 25 6.64 46.79 -1.00
CA THR A 25 7.03 46.31 0.33
C THR A 25 6.05 45.27 0.85
N ALA A 26 4.75 45.48 0.67
CA ALA A 26 3.73 44.49 1.04
C ALA A 26 3.86 43.17 0.26
N ALA A 27 4.16 43.28 -1.05
CA ALA A 27 4.39 42.08 -1.88
C ALA A 27 5.63 41.29 -1.41
N ILE A 28 6.73 41.95 -1.12
CA ILE A 28 7.96 41.33 -0.60
C ILE A 28 7.71 40.74 0.80
N ALA A 29 7.04 41.45 1.68
CA ALA A 29 6.74 41.01 3.02
C ALA A 29 5.82 39.74 3.03
N SER A 30 4.88 39.67 2.08
CA SER A 30 4.01 38.48 1.94
C SER A 30 4.71 37.27 1.29
N ALA A 31 5.74 37.51 0.50
CA ALA A 31 6.49 36.43 -0.18
C ALA A 31 7.26 35.57 0.82
N LEU A 32 7.75 36.13 1.93
CA LEU A 32 8.54 35.38 2.92
C LEU A 32 7.73 34.28 3.63
N PRO A 33 6.56 34.52 4.24
CA PRO A 33 5.75 33.47 4.83
C PRO A 33 5.27 32.44 3.79
N PHE A 34 4.98 32.88 2.55
CA PHE A 34 4.62 32.00 1.47
C PHE A 34 5.76 31.07 1.09
N ALA A 35 7.00 31.55 1.03
CA ALA A 35 8.17 30.71 0.77
C ALA A 35 8.37 29.64 1.83
N VAL A 36 8.15 29.95 3.12
CA VAL A 36 8.21 28.99 4.21
C VAL A 36 7.14 27.88 4.02
N VAL A 37 5.91 28.26 3.71
CA VAL A 37 4.83 27.31 3.44
C VAL A 37 5.18 26.40 2.25
N MET A 38 5.73 26.96 1.17
CA MET A 38 6.16 26.20 -0.01
C MET A 38 7.26 25.17 0.33
N ILE A 39 8.22 25.53 1.19
CA ILE A 39 9.25 24.60 1.65
C ILE A 39 8.63 23.45 2.42
N PHE A 40 7.66 23.70 3.31
CA PHE A 40 6.96 22.65 4.03
C PHE A 40 6.15 21.74 3.10
N ILE A 41 5.50 22.31 2.08
CA ILE A 41 4.78 21.52 1.07
C ILE A 41 5.74 20.64 0.29
N CYS A 42 6.86 21.18 -0.17
CA CYS A 42 7.90 20.40 -0.87
C CYS A 42 8.47 19.29 0.00
N TYR A 43 8.76 19.58 1.27
CA TYR A 43 9.22 18.56 2.22
C TYR A 43 8.17 17.45 2.43
N GLY A 44 6.90 17.83 2.61
CA GLY A 44 5.79 16.90 2.74
C GLY A 44 5.64 16.01 1.50
N LEU A 45 5.75 16.59 0.30
CA LEU A 45 5.69 15.87 -0.96
C LEU A 45 6.85 14.87 -1.11
N LEU A 46 8.08 15.32 -0.83
CA LEU A 46 9.27 14.45 -0.87
C LEU A 46 9.15 13.30 0.13
N LYS A 47 8.65 13.57 1.33
CA LYS A 47 8.39 12.54 2.34
C LYS A 47 7.31 11.56 1.89
N ALA A 48 6.23 12.04 1.28
CA ALA A 48 5.17 11.19 0.75
C ALA A 48 5.69 10.27 -0.37
N LEU A 49 6.47 10.82 -1.31
CA LEU A 49 7.11 10.04 -2.38
C LEU A 49 8.12 9.02 -1.85
N ALA A 50 8.88 9.38 -0.81
CA ALA A 50 9.80 8.46 -0.17
C ALA A 50 9.05 7.30 0.54
N MET A 51 7.91 7.59 1.16
CA MET A 51 7.04 6.57 1.76
C MET A 51 6.41 5.66 0.71
N GLU A 52 6.02 6.21 -0.43
CA GLU A 52 5.48 5.44 -1.56
C GLU A 52 6.55 4.48 -2.13
N LYS A 53 7.76 4.95 -2.32
CA LYS A 53 8.91 4.10 -2.70
C LYS A 53 9.19 2.99 -1.69
N SER A 54 8.93 3.23 -0.40
CA SER A 54 9.08 2.24 0.67
C SER A 54 7.87 1.30 0.81
N GLY A 55 6.88 1.36 -0.08
CA GLY A 55 5.69 0.50 -0.06
C GLY A 55 4.72 0.78 1.10
N GLY A 56 4.73 1.99 1.66
CA GLY A 56 3.95 2.36 2.84
C GLY A 56 2.57 2.96 2.59
N VAL A 57 2.16 3.22 1.36
CA VAL A 57 0.82 3.77 1.06
C VAL A 57 -0.13 2.61 0.76
N PRO A 58 -1.26 2.49 1.44
CA PRO A 58 -2.29 1.54 1.05
C PRO A 58 -2.85 1.98 -0.32
N ASP A 59 -2.54 1.23 -1.35
CA ASP A 59 -3.16 1.44 -2.66
C ASP A 59 -4.62 0.96 -2.62
N TYR A 60 -5.52 1.92 -2.68
CA TYR A 60 -6.96 1.67 -2.83
C TYR A 60 -7.27 1.45 -4.31
N GLY A 61 -6.69 0.46 -4.97
CA GLY A 61 -7.38 0.11 -6.14
C GLY A 61 -6.75 -0.09 -7.48
N VAL A 62 -5.56 -0.60 -7.57
CA VAL A 62 -5.24 -1.37 -8.78
C VAL A 62 -5.38 -2.84 -8.43
N LEU A 63 -6.56 -3.38 -8.71
CA LEU A 63 -6.73 -4.83 -8.76
C LEU A 63 -5.74 -5.34 -9.80
N PRO A 64 -4.72 -6.14 -9.42
CA PRO A 64 -3.85 -6.74 -10.40
C PRO A 64 -4.74 -7.53 -11.36
N THR A 65 -4.60 -7.21 -12.63
CA THR A 65 -5.27 -7.94 -13.71
C THR A 65 -4.60 -9.32 -13.77
N GLN A 66 -4.98 -10.20 -12.86
CA GLN A 66 -4.63 -11.60 -13.01
C GLN A 66 -5.35 -12.15 -14.22
N PRO A 67 -4.70 -13.04 -15.01
CA PRO A 67 -5.40 -13.78 -16.02
C PRO A 67 -6.63 -14.40 -15.34
N ILE A 68 -7.80 -14.08 -15.86
CA ILE A 68 -9.06 -14.66 -15.38
C ILE A 68 -9.01 -16.12 -15.81
N ASP A 69 -8.58 -16.99 -14.91
CA ASP A 69 -8.88 -18.41 -15.09
C ASP A 69 -10.40 -18.51 -15.22
N ALA A 70 -10.83 -18.98 -16.37
CA ALA A 70 -12.22 -19.00 -16.79
C ALA A 70 -13.15 -19.76 -15.82
N ASP A 71 -12.57 -20.42 -14.83
CA ASP A 71 -13.28 -21.25 -13.86
C ASP A 71 -13.51 -20.57 -12.48
N SER A 72 -12.88 -19.39 -12.24
CA SER A 72 -13.18 -18.63 -11.03
C SER A 72 -14.41 -17.76 -11.26
N SER A 73 -15.56 -18.29 -10.89
CA SER A 73 -16.83 -17.58 -10.97
C SER A 73 -16.67 -16.15 -10.41
N TRP A 74 -16.95 -15.13 -11.24
CA TRP A 74 -16.98 -13.71 -10.83
C TRP A 74 -17.81 -13.50 -9.55
N LYS A 75 -18.78 -14.37 -9.29
CA LYS A 75 -19.59 -14.38 -8.06
C LYS A 75 -18.75 -14.68 -6.83
N LYS A 76 -17.81 -15.63 -6.92
CA LYS A 76 -16.88 -15.94 -5.83
C LYS A 76 -15.94 -14.75 -5.55
N ARG A 77 -15.47 -14.10 -6.61
CA ARG A 77 -14.65 -12.89 -6.48
C ARG A 77 -15.44 -11.72 -5.86
N LEU A 78 -16.68 -11.53 -6.28
CA LEU A 78 -17.56 -10.52 -5.71
C LEU A 78 -17.81 -10.79 -4.22
N SER A 79 -18.10 -12.03 -3.83
CA SER A 79 -18.28 -12.41 -2.42
C SER A 79 -17.01 -12.21 -1.58
N THR A 80 -15.82 -12.39 -2.16
CA THR A 80 -14.55 -12.10 -1.48
C THR A 80 -14.34 -10.59 -1.30
N ILE A 81 -14.67 -9.78 -2.30
CA ILE A 81 -14.53 -8.32 -2.23
C ILE A 81 -15.52 -7.71 -1.23
N THR A 82 -16.77 -8.18 -1.24
CA THR A 82 -17.85 -7.68 -0.38
C THR A 82 -17.90 -8.38 0.98
N GLY A 83 -17.21 -9.51 1.12
CA GLY A 83 -17.18 -10.32 2.33
C GLY A 83 -16.41 -9.64 3.46
N SER A 84 -16.96 -9.76 4.65
CA SER A 84 -16.33 -9.38 5.90
C SER A 84 -15.70 -10.62 6.52
N PHE A 85 -14.38 -10.73 6.47
CA PHE A 85 -13.67 -11.86 7.05
C PHE A 85 -13.33 -11.57 8.52
N ARG A 86 -13.53 -12.55 9.39
CA ARG A 86 -13.11 -12.52 10.77
C ARG A 86 -11.64 -12.90 10.89
N LYS A 87 -11.02 -12.50 11.99
CA LYS A 87 -9.60 -12.80 12.26
C LYS A 87 -9.30 -14.30 12.19
N GLU A 88 -10.20 -15.11 12.72
CA GLU A 88 -10.09 -16.57 12.76
C GLU A 88 -10.08 -17.19 11.36
N GLN A 89 -10.93 -16.69 10.46
CA GLN A 89 -11.00 -17.16 9.07
C GLN A 89 -9.74 -16.83 8.27
N VAL A 90 -9.15 -15.67 8.53
CA VAL A 90 -7.89 -15.29 7.88
C VAL A 90 -6.73 -16.11 8.46
N ALA A 91 -6.74 -16.38 9.78
CA ALA A 91 -5.74 -17.25 10.40
C ALA A 91 -5.82 -18.70 9.85
N GLU A 92 -7.02 -19.24 9.72
CA GLU A 92 -7.26 -20.55 9.09
C GLU A 92 -6.75 -20.58 7.63
N PHE A 93 -7.02 -19.54 6.86
CA PHE A 93 -6.47 -19.40 5.49
C PHE A 93 -4.94 -19.41 5.47
N LEU A 94 -4.29 -18.71 6.42
CA LEU A 94 -2.83 -18.68 6.52
C LEU A 94 -2.25 -20.06 6.86
N GLU A 95 -2.93 -20.81 7.73
CA GLU A 95 -2.49 -22.15 8.15
C GLU A 95 -2.78 -23.22 7.11
N GLU A 96 -3.99 -23.24 6.56
CA GLU A 96 -4.43 -24.33 5.69
C GLU A 96 -4.02 -24.16 4.21
N LYS A 97 -3.79 -22.91 3.76
CA LYS A 97 -3.51 -22.62 2.35
C LYS A 97 -2.19 -21.92 2.13
N ALA A 98 -1.93 -20.83 2.87
CA ALA A 98 -0.73 -20.05 2.62
C ALA A 98 0.54 -20.79 3.03
N LEU A 99 0.57 -21.35 4.23
CA LEU A 99 1.75 -22.08 4.73
C LEU A 99 2.11 -23.28 3.85
N PRO A 100 1.18 -24.22 3.52
CA PRO A 100 1.51 -25.33 2.64
C PRO A 100 1.96 -24.88 1.24
N ALA A 101 1.34 -23.85 0.67
CA ALA A 101 1.71 -23.35 -0.64
C ALA A 101 3.16 -22.79 -0.66
N LEU A 102 3.56 -22.07 0.39
CA LEU A 102 4.91 -21.55 0.51
C LEU A 102 5.93 -22.68 0.78
N GLU A 103 5.55 -23.69 1.55
CA GLU A 103 6.38 -24.88 1.80
C GLU A 103 6.59 -25.71 0.53
N ASP A 104 5.56 -25.90 -0.30
CA ASP A 104 5.66 -26.59 -1.58
C ASP A 104 6.63 -25.87 -2.53
N VAL A 105 6.53 -24.56 -2.63
CA VAL A 105 7.48 -23.75 -3.42
C VAL A 105 8.88 -23.84 -2.84
N ALA A 106 9.03 -23.76 -1.52
CA ALA A 106 10.34 -23.90 -0.88
C ALA A 106 10.96 -25.26 -1.12
N ALA A 107 10.15 -26.34 -1.10
CA ALA A 107 10.62 -27.68 -1.40
C ALA A 107 11.16 -27.79 -2.84
N GLU A 108 10.45 -27.22 -3.81
CA GLU A 108 10.88 -27.21 -5.21
C GLU A 108 12.11 -26.31 -5.42
N MET A 109 12.20 -25.15 -4.75
CA MET A 109 13.39 -24.30 -4.78
C MET A 109 14.63 -24.99 -4.21
N ARG A 110 14.47 -25.79 -3.14
CA ARG A 110 15.59 -26.60 -2.58
C ARG A 110 16.10 -27.64 -3.56
N ARG A 111 15.21 -28.27 -4.34
CA ARG A 111 15.61 -29.20 -5.41
C ARG A 111 16.46 -28.54 -6.48
N ARG A 112 16.31 -27.22 -6.65
CA ARG A 112 17.08 -26.39 -7.59
C ARG A 112 18.31 -25.74 -6.97
N SER A 113 18.78 -26.23 -5.83
CA SER A 113 19.96 -25.73 -5.11
C SER A 113 19.81 -24.29 -4.59
N LEU A 114 18.59 -23.80 -4.42
CA LEU A 114 18.31 -22.57 -3.68
C LEU A 114 18.13 -22.91 -2.19
N ALA A 115 18.36 -21.94 -1.32
CA ALA A 115 18.25 -22.10 0.13
C ALA A 115 17.06 -21.30 0.69
N PRO A 116 15.81 -21.65 0.36
CA PRO A 116 14.65 -20.95 0.88
C PRO A 116 14.42 -21.33 2.35
N GLU A 117 14.01 -20.35 3.13
CA GLU A 117 13.57 -20.49 4.51
C GLU A 117 12.14 -20.03 4.65
N VAL A 118 11.29 -20.86 5.24
CA VAL A 118 9.89 -20.52 5.56
C VAL A 118 9.82 -20.32 7.07
N THR A 119 9.42 -19.14 7.50
CA THR A 119 9.30 -18.77 8.90
C THR A 119 7.85 -18.37 9.21
N ARG A 120 7.39 -18.72 10.41
CA ARG A 120 6.09 -18.32 10.93
C ARG A 120 6.29 -17.48 12.18
N GLU A 121 5.86 -16.23 12.13
CA GLU A 121 5.92 -15.30 13.26
C GLU A 121 4.56 -14.67 13.52
N GLY A 122 4.02 -14.82 14.73
CA GLY A 122 2.80 -14.15 15.17
C GLY A 122 1.54 -14.43 14.36
N GLY A 123 1.53 -15.49 13.52
CA GLY A 123 0.46 -15.82 12.59
C GLY A 123 0.71 -15.36 11.16
N ASP A 124 1.78 -14.61 10.90
CA ASP A 124 2.23 -14.26 9.55
C ASP A 124 3.14 -15.35 9.00
N VAL A 125 3.14 -15.55 7.69
CA VAL A 125 3.97 -16.55 7.00
C VAL A 125 4.93 -15.83 6.06
N LEU A 126 6.22 -16.10 6.22
CA LEU A 126 7.31 -15.48 5.47
C LEU A 126 8.13 -16.56 4.76
N LEU A 127 8.31 -16.41 3.45
CA LEU A 127 9.30 -17.12 2.67
C LEU A 127 10.46 -16.17 2.37
N SER A 128 11.69 -16.56 2.70
CA SER A 128 12.92 -15.83 2.37
C SER A 128 13.84 -16.70 1.52
N VAL A 129 14.42 -16.10 0.46
CA VAL A 129 15.34 -16.78 -0.46
C VAL A 129 16.59 -15.91 -0.60
N PRO A 130 17.73 -16.33 -0.03
CA PRO A 130 18.98 -15.60 -0.16
C PRO A 130 19.55 -15.72 -1.58
N HIS A 131 20.04 -14.61 -2.13
CA HIS A 131 20.67 -14.53 -3.44
C HIS A 131 22.15 -14.13 -3.32
N GLY A 132 22.84 -14.57 -2.28
CA GLY A 132 24.24 -14.25 -2.02
C GLY A 132 24.45 -12.73 -1.83
N GLU A 133 25.40 -12.14 -2.57
CA GLU A 133 25.72 -10.70 -2.47
C GLU A 133 24.59 -9.78 -2.97
N HIS A 134 23.63 -10.31 -3.74
CA HIS A 134 22.55 -9.55 -4.32
C HIS A 134 21.32 -9.37 -3.38
N GLY A 135 21.47 -9.76 -2.11
CA GLY A 135 20.45 -9.60 -1.08
C GLY A 135 19.46 -10.78 -0.99
N THR A 136 18.39 -10.61 -0.25
CA THR A 136 17.41 -11.66 0.04
C THR A 136 16.06 -11.26 -0.56
N PHE A 137 15.48 -12.14 -1.35
CA PHE A 137 14.07 -12.02 -1.72
C PHE A 137 13.21 -12.48 -0.55
N SER A 138 12.17 -11.73 -0.22
CA SER A 138 11.20 -12.15 0.78
C SER A 138 9.77 -11.97 0.26
N TYR A 139 8.92 -12.96 0.60
CA TYR A 139 7.49 -12.95 0.33
C TYR A 139 6.74 -13.24 1.62
N GLU A 140 5.96 -12.29 2.07
CA GLU A 140 5.25 -12.32 3.34
C GLU A 140 3.75 -12.30 3.10
N VAL A 141 3.01 -13.20 3.77
CA VAL A 141 1.55 -13.18 3.81
C VAL A 141 1.11 -12.99 5.26
N ARG A 142 0.40 -11.89 5.53
CA ARG A 142 -0.04 -11.52 6.87
C ARG A 142 -1.50 -11.14 6.97
N ALA A 143 -2.08 -11.35 8.15
CA ALA A 143 -3.41 -10.87 8.47
C ALA A 143 -3.37 -9.36 8.79
N ARG A 144 -4.16 -8.56 8.08
CA ARG A 144 -4.30 -7.13 8.33
C ARG A 144 -5.73 -6.77 8.66
N ALA A 145 -5.89 -5.95 9.73
CA ALA A 145 -7.18 -5.41 10.09
C ALA A 145 -7.48 -4.13 9.31
N PHE A 146 -8.64 -4.04 8.70
CA PHE A 146 -9.15 -2.85 8.05
C PHE A 146 -10.35 -2.32 8.81
N ARG A 147 -10.42 -1.00 8.95
CA ARG A 147 -11.62 -0.31 9.45
C ARG A 147 -12.44 0.12 8.25
N ALA A 148 -13.74 -0.15 8.27
CA ALA A 148 -14.64 0.43 7.28
C ALA A 148 -14.60 1.96 7.39
N PRO A 149 -14.53 2.70 6.26
CA PRO A 149 -14.55 4.15 6.28
C PRO A 149 -15.82 4.66 6.94
N SER A 150 -15.69 5.61 7.88
CA SER A 150 -16.83 6.12 8.67
C SER A 150 -17.95 6.78 7.84
N PHE A 151 -17.64 7.21 6.62
CA PHE A 151 -18.63 7.79 5.71
C PHE A 151 -19.59 6.75 5.09
N ALA A 152 -19.20 5.48 5.06
CA ALA A 152 -20.05 4.41 4.52
C ALA A 152 -21.19 4.01 5.48
N TRP A 153 -21.13 4.46 6.74
CA TRP A 153 -22.06 4.05 7.80
C TRP A 153 -22.43 5.26 8.66
N ALA A 154 -23.28 6.14 8.14
CA ALA A 154 -23.73 7.33 8.86
C ALA A 154 -24.55 7.02 10.14
N GLU A 155 -24.87 5.76 10.43
CA GLU A 155 -25.84 5.39 11.46
C GLU A 155 -25.36 4.54 12.64
N ALA A 156 -24.08 4.20 12.78
CA ALA A 156 -23.69 3.26 13.82
C ALA A 156 -22.42 3.64 14.60
N HIS A 157 -22.49 4.73 15.36
CA HIS A 157 -21.57 4.93 16.48
C HIS A 157 -22.22 4.41 17.76
N ARG A 158 -22.19 3.08 17.97
CA ARG A 158 -22.48 2.49 19.28
C ARG A 158 -21.18 2.03 19.94
N PRO A 159 -20.97 2.35 21.22
CA PRO A 159 -19.82 1.84 21.99
C PRO A 159 -19.96 0.32 22.11
N GLY A 160 -19.03 -0.43 21.55
CA GLY A 160 -19.03 -1.90 21.50
C GLY A 160 -18.53 -2.47 20.17
N ASP A 161 -18.05 -1.66 19.25
CA ASP A 161 -17.83 -1.94 17.84
C ASP A 161 -16.43 -2.55 17.51
N ASP A 162 -15.81 -3.29 18.44
CA ASP A 162 -14.63 -4.12 18.13
C ASP A 162 -14.99 -5.28 17.16
N GLU A 163 -16.28 -5.54 16.96
CA GLU A 163 -16.83 -6.60 16.13
C GLU A 163 -16.86 -6.28 14.61
N LYS A 164 -16.51 -5.04 14.21
CA LYS A 164 -16.54 -4.60 12.81
C LYS A 164 -15.15 -4.37 12.18
N ARG A 165 -14.13 -4.97 12.74
CA ARG A 165 -12.83 -5.04 12.07
C ARG A 165 -12.89 -6.14 11.02
N HIS A 166 -12.72 -5.76 9.77
CA HIS A 166 -12.55 -6.70 8.67
C HIS A 166 -11.08 -7.08 8.57
N PHE A 167 -10.80 -8.36 8.53
CA PHE A 167 -9.45 -8.86 8.36
C PHE A 167 -9.26 -9.34 6.93
N ARG A 168 -8.07 -9.11 6.38
CA ARG A 168 -7.69 -9.60 5.06
C ARG A 168 -6.28 -10.16 5.09
N ALA A 169 -6.05 -11.19 4.29
CA ALA A 169 -4.71 -11.71 4.05
C ALA A 169 -4.02 -10.86 2.99
N MET A 170 -2.91 -10.23 3.36
CA MET A 170 -2.15 -9.34 2.47
C MET A 170 -0.80 -9.95 2.17
N ALA A 171 -0.50 -10.12 0.88
CA ALA A 171 0.80 -10.57 0.41
C ALA A 171 1.71 -9.37 0.07
N ARG A 172 2.98 -9.44 0.48
CA ARG A 172 4.00 -8.42 0.21
C ARG A 172 5.31 -9.10 -0.18
N SER A 173 6.11 -8.44 -1.04
CA SER A 173 7.47 -8.86 -1.37
C SER A 173 8.50 -7.78 -1.04
N SER A 174 9.77 -8.19 -0.87
CA SER A 174 10.90 -7.28 -0.60
C SER A 174 11.23 -6.33 -1.74
N GLU A 175 10.90 -6.72 -2.97
CA GLU A 175 11.19 -5.91 -4.17
C GLU A 175 10.31 -4.66 -4.28
N GLY A 176 9.47 -4.43 -3.29
CA GLY A 176 8.48 -3.36 -3.34
C GLY A 176 7.20 -3.79 -4.05
N GLY A 177 6.42 -2.81 -4.46
CA GLY A 177 5.08 -3.03 -4.98
C GLY A 177 4.03 -2.99 -3.87
N HIS A 178 2.79 -2.86 -4.30
CA HIS A 178 1.67 -2.75 -3.37
C HIS A 178 1.34 -4.10 -2.73
N PRO A 179 0.99 -4.10 -1.44
CA PRO A 179 0.47 -5.30 -0.80
C PRO A 179 -0.79 -5.77 -1.54
N LEU A 180 -0.82 -7.04 -1.93
CA LEU A 180 -1.93 -7.64 -2.65
C LEU A 180 -2.88 -8.32 -1.68
N ASP A 181 -4.19 -8.09 -1.83
CA ASP A 181 -5.21 -8.85 -1.11
C ASP A 181 -5.33 -10.26 -1.72
N VAL A 182 -4.85 -11.24 -0.99
CA VAL A 182 -4.87 -12.65 -1.36
C VAL A 182 -5.96 -13.43 -0.61
N THR A 183 -6.85 -12.75 0.08
CA THR A 183 -7.97 -13.36 0.80
C THR A 183 -8.83 -14.18 -0.17
N GLY A 184 -8.99 -15.47 0.12
CA GLY A 184 -9.78 -16.36 -0.73
C GLY A 184 -9.05 -16.89 -1.97
N TYR A 185 -7.75 -16.66 -2.12
CA TYR A 185 -6.94 -17.29 -3.15
C TYR A 185 -6.87 -18.82 -2.93
N THR A 186 -6.72 -19.57 -4.02
CA THR A 186 -6.30 -20.97 -3.95
C THR A 186 -4.79 -21.05 -3.72
N SER A 187 -4.30 -22.20 -3.28
CA SER A 187 -2.85 -22.44 -3.14
C SER A 187 -2.11 -22.21 -4.46
N GLU A 188 -2.68 -22.63 -5.59
CA GLU A 188 -2.11 -22.43 -6.93
C GLU A 188 -2.03 -20.95 -7.31
N GLN A 189 -3.06 -20.15 -6.99
CA GLN A 189 -3.05 -18.71 -7.25
C GLN A 189 -2.00 -17.99 -6.40
N LEU A 190 -1.82 -18.44 -5.15
CA LEU A 190 -0.79 -17.88 -4.27
C LEU A 190 0.62 -18.21 -4.76
N ILE A 191 0.83 -19.47 -5.19
CA ILE A 191 2.09 -19.90 -5.82
C ILE A 191 2.36 -19.08 -7.09
N GLY A 192 1.35 -18.88 -7.92
CA GLY A 192 1.47 -18.07 -9.13
C GLY A 192 1.89 -16.62 -8.86
N ASP A 193 1.29 -15.96 -7.86
CA ASP A 193 1.68 -14.60 -7.45
C ASP A 193 3.12 -14.57 -6.91
N LEU A 194 3.48 -15.52 -6.05
CA LEU A 194 4.83 -15.64 -5.52
C LEU A 194 5.87 -15.81 -6.63
N LEU A 195 5.65 -16.76 -7.55
CA LEU A 195 6.58 -17.03 -8.64
C LEU A 195 6.71 -15.85 -9.61
N ASN A 196 5.62 -15.14 -9.87
CA ASN A 196 5.65 -13.93 -10.70
C ASN A 196 6.54 -12.85 -10.06
N ARG A 197 6.36 -12.57 -8.76
CA ARG A 197 7.18 -11.60 -8.02
C ARG A 197 8.64 -12.05 -7.90
N TYR A 198 8.85 -13.33 -7.67
CA TYR A 198 10.19 -13.92 -7.63
C TYR A 198 10.90 -13.78 -8.98
N GLY A 199 10.20 -14.06 -10.09
CA GLY A 199 10.73 -13.92 -11.43
C GLY A 199 11.16 -12.48 -11.76
N VAL A 200 10.34 -11.49 -11.41
CA VAL A 200 10.69 -10.07 -11.57
C VAL A 200 11.95 -9.73 -10.78
N SER A 201 12.05 -10.18 -9.52
CA SER A 201 13.23 -10.00 -8.68
C SER A 201 14.48 -10.63 -9.30
N TYR A 202 14.36 -11.87 -9.73
CA TYR A 202 15.47 -12.63 -10.31
C TYR A 202 16.02 -11.98 -11.58
N PHE A 203 15.15 -11.59 -12.51
CA PHE A 203 15.57 -10.93 -13.76
C PHE A 203 16.13 -9.52 -13.53
N ALA A 204 15.54 -8.75 -12.63
CA ALA A 204 16.05 -7.40 -12.30
C ALA A 204 17.48 -7.44 -11.77
N ARG A 205 17.84 -8.48 -11.01
CA ARG A 205 19.18 -8.64 -10.43
C ARG A 205 20.19 -9.22 -11.42
N THR A 206 19.76 -10.13 -12.29
CA THR A 206 20.63 -10.73 -13.30
C THR A 206 20.99 -9.74 -14.42
N SER A 207 20.18 -8.71 -14.66
CA SER A 207 20.43 -7.68 -15.68
C SER A 207 21.39 -6.57 -15.24
N LEU A 208 21.78 -6.53 -13.97
CA LEU A 208 22.67 -5.52 -13.38
C LEU A 208 24.11 -6.04 -13.15
N GLY A 209 24.39 -7.27 -13.45
CA GLY A 209 25.72 -7.91 -13.40
C GLY A 209 26.21 -8.27 -14.79
#